data_574b36428039376810531980c1d98252
#
_entry.id   574b36428039376810531980c1d98252
#
_cell.length_a   1.000
_cell.length_b   1.000
_cell.length_c   1.000
_cell.angle_alpha   90.00
_cell.angle_beta   90.00
_cell.angle_gamma   90.00
#
_symmetry.space_group_name_H-M   'P 1'
#
loop_
_entity.id
_entity.type
_entity.pdbx_description
1 polymer ?
#
loop_
_entity_poly.entity_id
_entity_poly.type
_entity_poly.pdbx_seq_one_letter_code
_entity_poly.pdbx_strand_id
1 'polypeptide(L)'
;MKFVRGFPSTMMDDYQLNLINILRYAATNFPEREIVSRKHDENIFRYSYGEAFKRVCKLANALEKLGVEVGDRVGVLSWNTHRFYELFFGISGIGAVVVEMNLRLHPNEIAYIANHAQVKTLFVDETLLPLAEAVASKTKIKKFVVISDNCFETKLPEAYSYEDLLKNEDSRYDFPMIDETSAFAACYTSGTTGMPKGVYYSHRAMVLHTLVVALGLSLKAEDVYMQLVPMFHANGWGVFFAATLAGSKLVFPGRYAVDNLKPIVELMQSEGVTVTAGAPAVFIPLLTYLQKIEPKPQFNIRAWSGATEPPIAMMKGLKEFGIEIIHAYGATETSPVVCYNYVKPELARKLSENEIWELKRKQGIPVFGVEVKLVNDKGEELPKDGKTIGELCIRGPWVTKSYYNDPRTFESFIGEGWMKWWKSGDAATIDENGYIKIVDRFKDLIKSGGEWISSVDLENHLMAYPKVFEACVIGIPHPKWQERPIAFVVPKPEFRDKISKEELLEHMAKRFLKWQLPDEILIVKEIPKTSVGKFSKRTLREQYKNYYQKE
;
A
#
# COMPACT_ATOMS: atom_id res chain seq x y z
N MET A 1 24.98 12.71 15.33
CA MET A 1 25.68 11.44 14.97
C MET A 1 26.81 11.79 14.00
N LYS A 2 28.04 11.27 14.19
CA LYS A 2 29.20 11.59 13.35
C LYS A 2 29.41 10.47 12.33
N PHE A 3 29.59 10.83 11.05
CA PHE A 3 30.00 9.87 10.02
C PHE A 3 31.50 9.58 10.18
N VAL A 4 31.87 8.33 10.32
CA VAL A 4 33.26 7.90 10.47
C VAL A 4 33.53 6.76 9.49
N ARG A 5 34.62 6.86 8.72
CA ARG A 5 35.13 5.73 7.94
C ARG A 5 36.09 4.92 8.81
N GLY A 6 35.80 3.63 8.93
CA GLY A 6 36.66 2.67 9.59
C GLY A 6 37.77 2.14 8.69
N PHE A 7 38.40 1.04 9.10
CA PHE A 7 39.37 0.32 8.28
C PHE A 7 38.64 -0.26 7.05
N PRO A 8 39.23 -0.21 5.84
CA PRO A 8 38.59 -0.70 4.62
C PRO A 8 38.25 -2.19 4.71
N SER A 9 37.05 -2.55 4.22
CA SER A 9 36.63 -3.94 4.02
C SER A 9 37.43 -4.60 2.90
N THR A 10 37.53 -5.92 2.93
CA THR A 10 38.07 -6.76 1.84
C THR A 10 36.98 -7.57 1.15
N MET A 11 35.69 -7.29 1.44
CA MET A 11 34.56 -7.93 0.81
C MET A 11 34.28 -7.33 -0.57
N MET A 12 33.44 -8.01 -1.36
CA MET A 12 32.99 -7.53 -2.66
C MET A 12 31.90 -6.44 -2.47
N ASP A 13 32.27 -5.31 -1.85
CA ASP A 13 31.35 -4.20 -1.54
C ASP A 13 30.86 -3.46 -2.79
N ASP A 14 31.44 -3.74 -3.94
CA ASP A 14 31.05 -3.28 -5.28
C ASP A 14 30.06 -4.21 -6.00
N TYR A 15 29.73 -5.37 -5.41
CA TYR A 15 28.66 -6.26 -5.94
C TYR A 15 27.29 -5.60 -5.75
N GLN A 16 26.57 -5.37 -6.85
CA GLN A 16 25.35 -4.57 -6.87
C GLN A 16 24.10 -5.39 -6.51
N LEU A 17 23.28 -4.88 -5.61
CA LEU A 17 22.00 -5.47 -5.20
C LEU A 17 20.90 -5.16 -6.23
N ASN A 18 20.91 -5.82 -7.39
CA ASN A 18 19.91 -5.62 -8.43
C ASN A 18 18.66 -6.48 -8.22
N LEU A 19 17.48 -5.90 -8.47
CA LEU A 19 16.19 -6.56 -8.28
C LEU A 19 16.05 -7.84 -9.13
N ILE A 20 16.56 -7.83 -10.36
CA ILE A 20 16.51 -8.99 -11.28
C ILE A 20 17.16 -10.25 -10.67
N ASN A 21 18.13 -10.07 -9.76
CA ASN A 21 18.80 -11.19 -9.10
C ASN A 21 17.86 -12.00 -8.21
N ILE A 22 16.76 -11.40 -7.71
CA ILE A 22 15.72 -12.10 -6.94
C ILE A 22 15.02 -13.14 -7.83
N LEU A 23 14.58 -12.74 -9.02
CA LEU A 23 13.94 -13.67 -9.95
C LEU A 23 14.93 -14.70 -10.50
N ARG A 24 16.17 -14.28 -10.82
CA ARG A 24 17.24 -15.20 -11.27
C ARG A 24 17.51 -16.27 -10.20
N TYR A 25 17.59 -15.87 -8.93
CA TYR A 25 17.75 -16.79 -7.80
C TYR A 25 16.58 -17.80 -7.72
N ALA A 26 15.34 -17.32 -7.79
CA ALA A 26 14.16 -18.17 -7.76
C ALA A 26 14.13 -19.15 -8.95
N ALA A 27 14.40 -18.66 -10.17
CA ALA A 27 14.44 -19.47 -11.38
C ALA A 27 15.56 -20.53 -11.36
N THR A 28 16.67 -20.26 -10.66
CA THR A 28 17.80 -21.20 -10.54
C THR A 28 17.55 -22.26 -9.48
N ASN A 29 17.01 -21.87 -8.31
CA ASN A 29 16.90 -22.75 -7.14
C ASN A 29 15.52 -23.40 -6.98
N PHE A 30 14.47 -22.78 -7.55
CA PHE A 30 13.08 -23.25 -7.51
C PHE A 30 12.44 -23.23 -8.92
N PRO A 31 13.11 -23.78 -9.97
CA PRO A 31 12.70 -23.62 -11.37
C PRO A 31 11.27 -24.09 -11.65
N GLU A 32 10.84 -25.16 -10.96
CA GLU A 32 9.52 -25.80 -11.12
C GLU A 32 8.43 -25.14 -10.25
N ARG A 33 8.80 -24.19 -9.36
CA ARG A 33 7.81 -23.59 -8.47
C ARG A 33 6.86 -22.69 -9.24
N GLU A 34 5.58 -22.86 -8.97
CA GLU A 34 4.48 -22.37 -9.79
C GLU A 34 4.15 -20.90 -9.52
N ILE A 35 3.81 -20.19 -10.60
CA ILE A 35 3.16 -18.88 -10.59
C ILE A 35 1.81 -19.05 -11.27
N VAL A 36 0.76 -18.63 -10.58
CA VAL A 36 -0.63 -18.72 -11.03
C VAL A 36 -1.18 -17.34 -11.28
N SER A 37 -1.87 -17.14 -12.39
CA SER A 37 -2.49 -15.84 -12.71
C SER A 37 -3.90 -16.05 -13.27
N ARG A 38 -4.89 -15.46 -12.61
CA ARG A 38 -6.26 -15.39 -13.15
C ARG A 38 -6.31 -14.26 -14.16
N LYS A 39 -6.73 -14.59 -15.37
CA LYS A 39 -6.88 -13.65 -16.49
C LYS A 39 -8.22 -12.93 -16.42
N HIS A 40 -8.43 -11.94 -17.29
CA HIS A 40 -9.68 -11.17 -17.32
C HIS A 40 -10.89 -12.02 -17.79
N ASP A 41 -10.65 -13.05 -18.62
CA ASP A 41 -11.63 -14.04 -19.07
C ASP A 41 -11.90 -15.14 -18.02
N GLU A 42 -11.40 -14.96 -16.81
CA GLU A 42 -11.48 -15.87 -15.66
C GLU A 42 -10.66 -17.17 -15.79
N ASN A 43 -10.06 -17.44 -16.94
CA ASN A 43 -9.16 -18.58 -17.12
C ASN A 43 -7.91 -18.43 -16.25
N ILE A 44 -7.38 -19.57 -15.78
CA ILE A 44 -6.18 -19.64 -14.98
C ILE A 44 -4.98 -19.96 -15.88
N PHE A 45 -4.04 -19.04 -15.89
CA PHE A 45 -2.72 -19.25 -16.50
C PHE A 45 -1.72 -19.73 -15.45
N ARG A 46 -0.90 -20.72 -15.81
CA ARG A 46 0.11 -21.32 -14.92
C ARG A 46 1.44 -21.42 -15.64
N TYR A 47 2.50 -21.08 -14.96
CA TYR A 47 3.87 -21.27 -15.41
C TYR A 47 4.81 -21.32 -14.20
N SER A 48 6.07 -21.65 -14.41
CA SER A 48 7.07 -21.78 -13.35
C SER A 48 8.00 -20.58 -13.27
N TYR A 49 8.78 -20.43 -12.19
CA TYR A 49 9.83 -19.40 -12.12
C TYR A 49 10.86 -19.53 -13.24
N GLY A 50 11.20 -20.76 -13.64
CA GLY A 50 12.09 -21.00 -14.78
C GLY A 50 11.52 -20.45 -16.09
N GLU A 51 10.22 -20.63 -16.32
CA GLU A 51 9.52 -20.08 -17.49
C GLU A 51 9.35 -18.57 -17.38
N ALA A 52 9.04 -18.05 -16.21
CA ALA A 52 8.95 -16.62 -15.95
C ALA A 52 10.26 -15.89 -16.27
N PHE A 53 11.40 -16.45 -15.83
CA PHE A 53 12.70 -15.86 -16.14
C PHE A 53 12.99 -15.85 -17.64
N LYS A 54 12.67 -16.94 -18.37
CA LYS A 54 12.80 -16.98 -19.84
C LYS A 54 11.94 -15.90 -20.51
N ARG A 55 10.70 -15.71 -20.04
CA ARG A 55 9.82 -14.66 -20.58
C ARG A 55 10.34 -13.26 -20.25
N VAL A 56 10.92 -13.06 -19.07
CA VAL A 56 11.58 -11.79 -18.70
C VAL A 56 12.82 -11.51 -19.54
N CYS A 57 13.60 -12.53 -19.91
CA CYS A 57 14.69 -12.40 -20.88
C CYS A 57 14.17 -11.97 -22.27
N LYS A 58 13.10 -12.59 -22.75
CA LYS A 58 12.42 -12.20 -24.00
C LYS A 58 11.93 -10.77 -23.95
N LEU A 59 11.32 -10.38 -22.81
CA LEU A 59 10.85 -9.01 -22.60
C LEU A 59 12.01 -8.00 -22.65
N ALA A 60 13.15 -8.31 -22.04
CA ALA A 60 14.33 -7.46 -22.08
C ALA A 60 14.82 -7.23 -23.53
N ASN A 61 14.93 -8.31 -24.33
CA ASN A 61 15.26 -8.20 -25.76
C ASN A 61 14.24 -7.35 -26.53
N ALA A 62 12.94 -7.54 -26.26
CA ALA A 62 11.87 -6.78 -26.90
C ALA A 62 11.90 -5.30 -26.53
N LEU A 63 12.18 -4.96 -25.26
CA LEU A 63 12.29 -3.58 -24.79
C LEU A 63 13.44 -2.83 -25.48
N GLU A 64 14.60 -3.45 -25.66
CA GLU A 64 15.71 -2.85 -26.40
C GLU A 64 15.34 -2.58 -27.87
N LYS A 65 14.67 -3.55 -28.53
CA LYS A 65 14.18 -3.37 -29.90
C LYS A 65 13.12 -2.28 -30.02
N LEU A 66 12.31 -2.09 -28.98
CA LEU A 66 11.39 -0.96 -28.86
C LEU A 66 12.13 0.37 -28.63
N GLY A 67 13.44 0.37 -28.41
CA GLY A 67 14.25 1.55 -28.14
C GLY A 67 14.06 2.09 -26.71
N VAL A 68 13.77 1.21 -25.76
CA VAL A 68 13.81 1.55 -24.32
C VAL A 68 15.26 1.53 -23.87
N GLU A 69 15.72 2.63 -23.32
CA GLU A 69 17.11 2.83 -22.89
C GLU A 69 17.23 2.87 -21.36
N VAL A 70 18.47 2.72 -20.87
CA VAL A 70 18.78 2.88 -19.44
C VAL A 70 18.29 4.25 -18.94
N GLY A 71 17.57 4.25 -17.83
CA GLY A 71 17.00 5.46 -17.24
C GLY A 71 15.68 5.92 -17.86
N ASP A 72 15.17 5.28 -18.91
CA ASP A 72 13.83 5.57 -19.43
C ASP A 72 12.75 5.18 -18.42
N ARG A 73 11.66 5.94 -18.42
CA ARG A 73 10.47 5.69 -17.59
C ARG A 73 9.40 5.02 -18.45
N VAL A 74 9.05 3.80 -18.04
CA VAL A 74 8.05 2.97 -18.72
C VAL A 74 6.82 2.88 -17.84
N GLY A 75 5.70 3.40 -18.33
CA GLY A 75 4.43 3.35 -17.60
C GLY A 75 3.80 1.97 -17.67
N VAL A 76 3.19 1.55 -16.57
CA VAL A 76 2.41 0.30 -16.52
C VAL A 76 1.03 0.59 -15.95
N LEU A 77 -0.01 0.34 -16.74
CA LEU A 77 -1.41 0.49 -16.41
C LEU A 77 -2.06 -0.90 -16.50
N SER A 78 -1.97 -1.68 -15.43
CA SER A 78 -2.39 -3.08 -15.43
C SER A 78 -2.91 -3.55 -14.08
N TRP A 79 -3.64 -4.68 -14.10
CA TRP A 79 -4.11 -5.40 -12.93
C TRP A 79 -3.00 -6.31 -12.35
N ASN A 80 -3.28 -6.94 -11.20
CA ASN A 80 -2.38 -7.89 -10.56
C ASN A 80 -2.26 -9.19 -11.37
N THR A 81 -1.40 -9.23 -12.37
CA THR A 81 -1.19 -10.35 -13.27
C THR A 81 0.27 -10.76 -13.35
N HIS A 82 0.53 -11.96 -13.88
CA HIS A 82 1.88 -12.43 -14.18
C HIS A 82 2.63 -11.47 -15.12
N ARG A 83 1.95 -10.78 -16.05
CA ARG A 83 2.59 -9.85 -16.99
C ARG A 83 3.06 -8.59 -16.30
N PHE A 84 2.31 -8.09 -15.30
CA PHE A 84 2.81 -6.97 -14.49
C PHE A 84 4.03 -7.39 -13.66
N TYR A 85 4.02 -8.61 -13.14
CA TYR A 85 5.17 -9.21 -12.46
C TYR A 85 6.39 -9.29 -13.40
N GLU A 86 6.23 -9.78 -14.63
CA GLU A 86 7.29 -9.82 -15.64
C GLU A 86 7.84 -8.42 -15.96
N LEU A 87 6.95 -7.40 -16.07
CA LEU A 87 7.31 -6.02 -16.35
C LEU A 87 8.19 -5.41 -15.26
N PHE A 88 7.95 -5.70 -13.97
CA PHE A 88 8.82 -5.22 -12.90
C PHE A 88 10.27 -5.68 -13.09
N PHE A 89 10.47 -6.94 -13.44
CA PHE A 89 11.82 -7.50 -13.62
C PHE A 89 12.43 -7.15 -14.98
N GLY A 90 11.66 -7.19 -16.07
CA GLY A 90 12.16 -6.93 -17.40
C GLY A 90 12.57 -5.47 -17.59
N ILE A 91 11.73 -4.53 -17.22
CA ILE A 91 12.01 -3.10 -17.33
C ILE A 91 13.19 -2.70 -16.43
N SER A 92 13.12 -3.08 -15.15
CA SER A 92 14.19 -2.73 -14.21
C SER A 92 15.50 -3.49 -14.50
N GLY A 93 15.42 -4.69 -15.06
CA GLY A 93 16.58 -5.51 -15.38
C GLY A 93 17.48 -4.90 -16.46
N ILE A 94 16.91 -4.14 -17.40
CA ILE A 94 17.68 -3.38 -18.41
C ILE A 94 18.09 -1.96 -17.93
N GLY A 95 17.79 -1.60 -16.68
CA GLY A 95 18.10 -0.28 -16.11
C GLY A 95 17.09 0.82 -16.42
N ALA A 96 15.92 0.47 -16.95
CA ALA A 96 14.79 1.39 -17.07
C ALA A 96 13.93 1.41 -15.80
N VAL A 97 13.00 2.35 -15.68
CA VAL A 97 12.21 2.60 -14.47
C VAL A 97 10.74 2.28 -14.73
N VAL A 98 10.17 1.37 -13.95
CA VAL A 98 8.73 1.10 -13.95
C VAL A 98 8.00 2.29 -13.31
N VAL A 99 7.07 2.93 -14.03
CA VAL A 99 6.19 3.95 -13.45
C VAL A 99 4.82 3.34 -13.20
N GLU A 100 4.49 3.13 -11.93
CA GLU A 100 3.23 2.55 -11.51
C GLU A 100 2.08 3.53 -11.76
N MET A 101 1.21 3.20 -12.70
CA MET A 101 0.05 4.03 -13.05
C MET A 101 -1.18 3.55 -12.25
N ASN A 102 -1.62 4.37 -11.30
CA ASN A 102 -2.83 4.05 -10.53
C ASN A 102 -4.08 4.18 -11.42
N LEU A 103 -4.61 3.03 -11.83
CA LEU A 103 -5.76 2.92 -12.73
C LEU A 103 -7.10 3.43 -12.14
N ARG A 104 -7.13 3.80 -10.86
CA ARG A 104 -8.31 4.36 -10.17
C ARG A 104 -8.31 5.90 -10.15
N LEU A 105 -7.27 6.53 -10.67
CA LEU A 105 -7.19 7.98 -10.77
C LEU A 105 -7.99 8.49 -11.96
N HIS A 106 -8.36 9.78 -11.90
CA HIS A 106 -8.95 10.45 -13.06
C HIS A 106 -7.93 10.53 -14.23
N PRO A 107 -8.35 10.43 -15.51
CA PRO A 107 -7.45 10.48 -16.65
C PRO A 107 -6.49 11.69 -16.66
N ASN A 108 -6.92 12.85 -16.16
CA ASN A 108 -6.08 14.04 -16.05
C ASN A 108 -4.92 13.86 -15.06
N GLU A 109 -5.15 13.16 -13.96
CA GLU A 109 -4.11 12.88 -12.95
C GLU A 109 -3.10 11.86 -13.49
N ILE A 110 -3.58 10.82 -14.19
CA ILE A 110 -2.71 9.84 -14.86
C ILE A 110 -1.87 10.54 -15.94
N ALA A 111 -2.47 11.43 -16.73
CA ALA A 111 -1.75 12.21 -17.74
C ALA A 111 -0.70 13.14 -17.10
N TYR A 112 -1.03 13.77 -15.96
CA TYR A 112 -0.04 14.55 -15.20
C TYR A 112 1.14 13.67 -14.77
N ILE A 113 0.88 12.50 -14.17
CA ILE A 113 1.93 11.56 -13.73
C ILE A 113 2.80 11.16 -14.92
N ALA A 114 2.19 10.75 -16.03
CA ALA A 114 2.91 10.34 -17.23
C ALA A 114 3.83 11.45 -17.79
N ASN A 115 3.33 12.69 -17.85
CA ASN A 115 4.11 13.83 -18.32
C ASN A 115 5.21 14.23 -17.32
N HIS A 116 4.90 14.27 -16.02
CA HIS A 116 5.86 14.62 -14.98
C HIS A 116 7.00 13.58 -14.89
N ALA A 117 6.67 12.30 -14.96
CA ALA A 117 7.63 11.19 -15.01
C ALA A 117 8.32 11.09 -16.40
N GLN A 118 7.87 11.82 -17.40
CA GLN A 118 8.38 11.75 -18.79
C GLN A 118 8.26 10.35 -19.39
N VAL A 119 7.14 9.68 -19.21
CA VAL A 119 6.88 8.35 -19.76
C VAL A 119 6.85 8.40 -21.28
N LYS A 120 7.63 7.53 -21.93
CA LYS A 120 7.71 7.42 -23.40
C LYS A 120 6.95 6.21 -23.95
N THR A 121 6.91 5.13 -23.18
CA THR A 121 6.27 3.86 -23.50
C THR A 121 5.29 3.48 -22.40
N LEU A 122 4.07 3.05 -22.76
CA LEU A 122 3.03 2.62 -21.81
C LEU A 122 2.59 1.19 -22.11
N PHE A 123 2.73 0.31 -21.12
CA PHE A 123 2.09 -0.99 -21.11
C PHE A 123 0.69 -0.86 -20.52
N VAL A 124 -0.32 -1.38 -21.21
CA VAL A 124 -1.73 -1.23 -20.82
C VAL A 124 -2.50 -2.54 -20.96
N ASP A 125 -3.22 -2.93 -19.90
CA ASP A 125 -4.16 -4.05 -19.95
C ASP A 125 -5.31 -3.74 -20.91
N GLU A 126 -5.74 -4.72 -21.74
CA GLU A 126 -6.79 -4.52 -22.75
C GLU A 126 -8.09 -3.97 -22.15
N THR A 127 -8.44 -4.35 -20.92
CA THR A 127 -9.65 -3.86 -20.24
C THR A 127 -9.57 -2.39 -19.84
N LEU A 128 -8.38 -1.80 -19.93
CA LEU A 128 -8.08 -0.40 -19.60
C LEU A 128 -7.79 0.46 -20.83
N LEU A 129 -7.99 -0.08 -22.05
CA LEU A 129 -7.80 0.67 -23.30
C LEU A 129 -8.58 2.00 -23.34
N PRO A 130 -9.87 2.07 -22.94
CA PRO A 130 -10.58 3.35 -22.93
C PRO A 130 -9.93 4.40 -22.03
N LEU A 131 -9.34 3.98 -20.90
CA LEU A 131 -8.61 4.86 -19.99
C LEU A 131 -7.29 5.32 -20.63
N ALA A 132 -6.55 4.41 -21.24
CA ALA A 132 -5.29 4.74 -21.93
C ALA A 132 -5.52 5.68 -23.12
N GLU A 133 -6.58 5.48 -23.90
CA GLU A 133 -6.97 6.36 -25.01
C GLU A 133 -7.28 7.79 -24.53
N ALA A 134 -8.02 7.92 -23.40
CA ALA A 134 -8.30 9.21 -22.78
C ALA A 134 -7.05 9.91 -22.23
N VAL A 135 -6.02 9.15 -21.82
CA VAL A 135 -4.72 9.66 -21.34
C VAL A 135 -3.81 10.01 -22.50
N ALA A 136 -3.77 9.21 -23.57
CA ALA A 136 -2.85 9.33 -24.69
C ALA A 136 -2.89 10.72 -25.33
N SER A 137 -4.08 11.27 -25.56
CA SER A 137 -4.28 12.59 -26.17
C SER A 137 -3.74 13.76 -25.34
N LYS A 138 -3.41 13.53 -24.06
CA LYS A 138 -2.93 14.54 -23.09
C LYS A 138 -1.47 14.34 -22.69
N THR A 139 -0.78 13.38 -23.32
CA THR A 139 0.58 12.98 -22.94
C THR A 139 1.53 12.96 -24.13
N LYS A 140 2.81 12.84 -23.83
CA LYS A 140 3.88 12.69 -24.82
C LYS A 140 4.28 11.22 -25.04
N ILE A 141 3.45 10.28 -24.61
CA ILE A 141 3.69 8.85 -24.81
C ILE A 141 3.65 8.56 -26.31
N LYS A 142 4.66 7.83 -26.81
CA LYS A 142 4.81 7.53 -28.23
C LYS A 142 4.43 6.10 -28.57
N LYS A 143 4.74 5.15 -27.67
CA LYS A 143 4.57 3.72 -27.90
C LYS A 143 3.64 3.12 -26.85
N PHE A 144 2.75 2.26 -27.30
CA PHE A 144 1.79 1.55 -26.46
C PHE A 144 1.94 0.05 -26.66
N VAL A 145 1.99 -0.70 -25.58
CA VAL A 145 2.02 -2.16 -25.61
C VAL A 145 0.78 -2.69 -24.89
N VAL A 146 -0.09 -3.33 -25.64
CA VAL A 146 -1.35 -3.86 -25.11
C VAL A 146 -1.12 -5.24 -24.54
N ILE A 147 -1.46 -5.41 -23.27
CA ILE A 147 -1.44 -6.68 -22.53
C ILE A 147 -2.77 -7.37 -22.81
N SER A 148 -2.79 -8.30 -23.77
CA SER A 148 -3.96 -9.07 -24.18
C SER A 148 -3.56 -10.50 -24.55
N ASP A 149 -4.50 -11.42 -24.41
CA ASP A 149 -4.39 -12.80 -24.90
C ASP A 149 -4.96 -12.94 -26.31
N ASN A 150 -5.73 -11.95 -26.80
CA ASN A 150 -6.46 -11.96 -28.04
C ASN A 150 -6.09 -10.77 -28.94
N CYS A 151 -6.60 -10.78 -30.16
CA CYS A 151 -6.61 -9.59 -31.00
C CYS A 151 -7.40 -8.49 -30.31
N PHE A 152 -6.92 -7.26 -30.36
CA PHE A 152 -7.56 -6.08 -29.79
C PHE A 152 -7.71 -4.98 -30.83
N GLU A 153 -8.73 -4.14 -30.63
CA GLU A 153 -8.92 -2.91 -31.39
C GLU A 153 -8.66 -1.71 -30.49
N THR A 154 -7.94 -0.72 -30.98
CA THR A 154 -7.62 0.50 -30.20
C THR A 154 -7.40 1.70 -31.10
N LYS A 155 -7.64 2.90 -30.57
CA LYS A 155 -7.31 4.19 -31.20
C LYS A 155 -5.93 4.70 -30.76
N LEU A 156 -5.18 3.94 -29.97
CA LEU A 156 -3.84 4.32 -29.54
C LEU A 156 -2.90 4.32 -30.76
N PRO A 157 -2.07 5.35 -30.91
CA PRO A 157 -1.05 5.37 -31.96
C PRO A 157 0.06 4.35 -31.61
N GLU A 158 0.65 3.73 -32.64
CA GLU A 158 1.82 2.84 -32.48
C GLU A 158 1.61 1.77 -31.37
N ALA A 159 0.50 1.01 -31.46
CA ALA A 159 0.14 -0.03 -30.51
C ALA A 159 0.69 -1.41 -30.92
N TYR A 160 1.35 -2.09 -29.99
CA TYR A 160 1.93 -3.42 -30.16
C TYR A 160 1.23 -4.41 -29.22
N SER A 161 1.19 -5.71 -29.59
CA SER A 161 0.77 -6.78 -28.70
C SER A 161 1.93 -7.23 -27.81
N TYR A 162 1.68 -7.37 -26.50
CA TYR A 162 2.67 -7.87 -25.54
C TYR A 162 3.19 -9.25 -25.94
N GLU A 163 2.31 -10.19 -26.24
CA GLU A 163 2.70 -11.56 -26.57
C GLU A 163 3.41 -11.65 -27.92
N ASP A 164 3.00 -10.85 -28.91
CA ASP A 164 3.68 -10.81 -30.22
C ASP A 164 5.10 -10.24 -30.10
N LEU A 165 5.31 -9.25 -29.24
CA LEU A 165 6.65 -8.72 -28.97
C LEU A 165 7.59 -9.79 -28.41
N LEU A 166 7.07 -10.69 -27.57
CA LEU A 166 7.88 -11.74 -26.94
C LEU A 166 8.07 -12.97 -27.83
N LYS A 167 7.19 -13.21 -28.80
CA LYS A 167 7.05 -14.48 -29.54
C LYS A 167 8.35 -14.99 -30.16
N ASN A 168 9.10 -14.09 -30.80
CA ASN A 168 10.30 -14.45 -31.55
C ASN A 168 11.61 -14.01 -30.87
N GLU A 169 11.53 -13.56 -29.61
CA GLU A 169 12.72 -13.13 -28.88
C GLU A 169 13.50 -14.30 -28.27
N ASP A 170 14.81 -14.11 -28.10
CA ASP A 170 15.66 -15.08 -27.40
C ASP A 170 15.24 -15.16 -25.92
N SER A 171 15.14 -16.37 -25.43
CA SER A 171 14.86 -16.65 -24.02
C SER A 171 16.08 -16.48 -23.10
N ARG A 172 17.18 -15.98 -23.63
CA ARG A 172 18.42 -15.62 -22.93
C ARG A 172 18.67 -14.13 -23.09
N TYR A 173 19.11 -13.51 -22.02
CA TYR A 173 19.52 -12.12 -21.99
C TYR A 173 20.61 -11.93 -20.93
N ASP A 174 21.68 -11.24 -21.27
CA ASP A 174 22.75 -10.92 -20.33
C ASP A 174 22.46 -9.59 -19.64
N PHE A 175 21.77 -9.68 -18.50
CA PHE A 175 21.37 -8.50 -17.74
C PHE A 175 22.59 -7.73 -17.23
N PRO A 176 22.68 -6.42 -17.52
CA PRO A 176 23.78 -5.59 -17.05
C PRO A 176 23.80 -5.50 -15.52
N MET A 177 24.98 -5.29 -14.96
CA MET A 177 25.13 -4.88 -13.57
C MET A 177 24.79 -3.39 -13.47
N ILE A 178 23.66 -3.07 -12.82
CA ILE A 178 23.16 -1.71 -12.64
C ILE A 178 23.61 -1.20 -11.28
N ASP A 179 24.06 0.07 -11.21
CA ASP A 179 24.30 0.74 -9.92
C ASP A 179 23.08 0.58 -9.02
N GLU A 180 23.24 -0.07 -7.89
CA GLU A 180 22.15 -0.41 -6.95
C GLU A 180 21.41 0.82 -6.40
N THR A 181 22.00 2.02 -6.52
CA THR A 181 21.36 3.29 -6.12
C THR A 181 20.48 3.88 -7.22
N SER A 182 20.52 3.30 -8.43
CA SER A 182 19.63 3.66 -9.53
C SER A 182 18.19 3.27 -9.25
N ALA A 183 17.25 4.05 -9.79
CA ALA A 183 15.83 3.76 -9.64
C ALA A 183 15.40 2.56 -10.49
N PHE A 184 14.62 1.64 -9.89
CA PHE A 184 13.97 0.54 -10.61
C PHE A 184 12.48 0.80 -10.85
N ALA A 185 11.84 1.57 -9.95
CA ALA A 185 10.42 1.92 -10.07
C ALA A 185 10.13 3.30 -9.47
N ALA A 186 8.98 3.83 -9.83
CA ALA A 186 8.43 5.06 -9.28
C ALA A 186 6.93 4.91 -9.01
N CYS A 187 6.50 5.35 -7.83
CA CYS A 187 5.10 5.45 -7.46
C CYS A 187 4.75 6.90 -7.10
N TYR A 188 3.55 7.33 -7.45
CA TYR A 188 3.08 8.68 -7.18
C TYR A 188 2.08 8.68 -6.04
N THR A 189 2.31 9.56 -5.06
CA THR A 189 1.39 9.72 -3.94
C THR A 189 0.14 10.46 -4.41
N SER A 190 -1.04 10.05 -3.93
CA SER A 190 -2.25 10.85 -4.05
C SER A 190 -2.14 12.06 -3.12
N GLY A 191 -1.52 13.14 -3.59
CA GLY A 191 -1.28 14.33 -2.77
C GLY A 191 -2.57 14.87 -2.16
N THR A 192 -2.70 14.76 -0.84
CA THR A 192 -3.86 15.33 -0.11
C THR A 192 -3.89 16.86 -0.14
N THR A 193 -2.83 17.49 -0.63
CA THR A 193 -2.63 18.95 -0.62
C THR A 193 -2.21 19.52 -1.97
N GLY A 194 -2.30 18.77 -3.07
CA GLY A 194 -1.84 19.25 -4.37
C GLY A 194 -1.69 18.15 -5.40
N MET A 195 -0.89 18.41 -6.44
CA MET A 195 -0.56 17.40 -7.46
C MET A 195 0.23 16.23 -6.88
N PRO A 196 0.07 15.01 -7.44
CA PRO A 196 0.80 13.83 -7.00
C PRO A 196 2.33 14.04 -7.00
N LYS A 197 3.00 13.57 -5.95
CA LYS A 197 4.46 13.63 -5.80
C LYS A 197 5.09 12.30 -6.17
N GLY A 198 6.15 12.30 -6.97
CA GLY A 198 6.86 11.09 -7.39
C GLY A 198 7.92 10.64 -6.38
N VAL A 199 7.87 9.38 -5.99
CA VAL A 199 8.90 8.69 -5.20
C VAL A 199 9.55 7.64 -6.08
N TYR A 200 10.87 7.71 -6.24
CA TYR A 200 11.68 6.81 -7.04
C TYR A 200 12.47 5.87 -6.14
N TYR A 201 12.25 4.57 -6.29
CA TYR A 201 12.83 3.52 -5.44
C TYR A 201 14.08 2.96 -6.10
N SER A 202 15.20 2.89 -5.34
CA SER A 202 16.40 2.25 -5.84
C SER A 202 16.35 0.73 -5.74
N HIS A 203 17.13 0.05 -6.58
CA HIS A 203 17.33 -1.41 -6.50
C HIS A 203 17.76 -1.83 -5.09
N ARG A 204 18.77 -1.16 -4.52
CA ARG A 204 19.25 -1.38 -3.15
C ARG A 204 18.12 -1.28 -2.11
N ALA A 205 17.34 -0.22 -2.18
CA ALA A 205 16.23 0.00 -1.25
C ALA A 205 15.23 -1.15 -1.28
N MET A 206 14.85 -1.61 -2.49
CA MET A 206 13.87 -2.69 -2.64
C MET A 206 14.44 -4.05 -2.25
N VAL A 207 15.69 -4.37 -2.57
CA VAL A 207 16.30 -5.65 -2.16
C VAL A 207 16.39 -5.75 -0.63
N LEU A 208 16.84 -4.68 0.05
CA LEU A 208 16.88 -4.65 1.52
C LEU A 208 15.47 -4.75 2.13
N HIS A 209 14.50 -4.00 1.58
CA HIS A 209 13.11 -4.07 1.96
C HIS A 209 12.55 -5.50 1.78
N THR A 210 12.83 -6.15 0.65
CA THR A 210 12.42 -7.53 0.35
C THR A 210 12.89 -8.53 1.40
N LEU A 211 14.15 -8.42 1.84
CA LEU A 211 14.71 -9.27 2.91
C LEU A 211 13.95 -9.09 4.23
N VAL A 212 13.64 -7.83 4.59
CA VAL A 212 12.91 -7.52 5.82
C VAL A 212 11.45 -7.99 5.76
N VAL A 213 10.79 -7.86 4.60
CA VAL A 213 9.43 -8.37 4.39
C VAL A 213 9.39 -9.91 4.48
N ALA A 214 10.36 -10.59 3.86
CA ALA A 214 10.48 -12.06 3.95
C ALA A 214 10.63 -12.52 5.40
N LEU A 215 11.47 -11.84 6.18
CA LEU A 215 11.64 -12.12 7.61
C LEU A 215 10.36 -11.85 8.40
N GLY A 216 9.72 -10.69 8.18
CA GLY A 216 8.53 -10.25 8.93
C GLY A 216 7.29 -11.13 8.71
N LEU A 217 7.12 -11.68 7.52
CA LEU A 217 6.08 -12.65 7.19
C LEU A 217 6.52 -14.11 7.40
N SER A 218 7.78 -14.33 7.80
CA SER A 218 8.38 -15.67 7.93
C SER A 218 8.15 -16.50 6.67
N LEU A 219 8.40 -15.89 5.49
CA LEU A 219 8.17 -16.54 4.20
C LEU A 219 9.13 -17.69 3.94
N LYS A 220 8.62 -18.73 3.34
CA LYS A 220 9.37 -19.97 3.01
C LYS A 220 8.83 -20.60 1.72
N ALA A 221 9.58 -21.54 1.17
CA ALA A 221 9.27 -22.16 -0.12
C ALA A 221 7.91 -22.90 -0.14
N GLU A 222 7.45 -23.44 1.00
CA GLU A 222 6.16 -24.12 1.09
C GLU A 222 4.97 -23.15 1.05
N ASP A 223 5.19 -21.87 1.28
CA ASP A 223 4.11 -20.89 1.28
C ASP A 223 3.50 -20.68 -0.11
N VAL A 224 2.24 -20.29 -0.10
CA VAL A 224 1.49 -19.84 -1.26
C VAL A 224 1.03 -18.40 -1.01
N TYR A 225 1.63 -17.46 -1.69
CA TYR A 225 1.31 -16.05 -1.55
C TYR A 225 0.31 -15.58 -2.59
N MET A 226 -0.82 -14.99 -2.17
CA MET A 226 -1.78 -14.32 -3.06
C MET A 226 -1.63 -12.80 -3.00
N GLN A 227 -1.44 -12.15 -4.14
CA GLN A 227 -1.26 -10.71 -4.31
C GLN A 227 -2.61 -9.96 -4.35
N LEU A 228 -3.20 -9.61 -3.20
CA LEU A 228 -4.42 -8.79 -3.15
C LEU A 228 -4.11 -7.28 -3.24
N VAL A 229 -2.99 -6.84 -2.68
CA VAL A 229 -2.58 -5.44 -2.79
C VAL A 229 -2.37 -5.06 -4.26
N PRO A 230 -2.93 -3.93 -4.73
CA PRO A 230 -2.69 -3.50 -6.11
C PRO A 230 -1.19 -3.29 -6.40
N MET A 231 -0.69 -3.92 -7.46
CA MET A 231 0.72 -3.82 -7.85
C MET A 231 1.09 -2.43 -8.39
N PHE A 232 0.10 -1.63 -8.75
CA PHE A 232 0.27 -0.24 -9.16
C PHE A 232 0.33 0.76 -7.98
N HIS A 233 0.43 0.27 -6.75
CA HIS A 233 0.46 1.13 -5.55
C HIS A 233 1.56 0.67 -4.59
N ALA A 234 2.53 1.56 -4.37
CA ALA A 234 3.69 1.35 -3.51
C ALA A 234 4.27 -0.07 -3.65
N ASN A 235 4.64 -0.44 -4.89
CA ASN A 235 5.22 -1.72 -5.29
C ASN A 235 4.44 -2.95 -4.77
N GLY A 236 3.09 -2.85 -4.71
CA GLY A 236 2.24 -3.93 -4.17
C GLY A 236 2.65 -4.39 -2.77
N TRP A 237 3.20 -3.49 -1.96
CA TRP A 237 3.81 -3.68 -0.62
C TRP A 237 5.07 -4.56 -0.61
N GLY A 238 5.64 -4.88 -1.78
CA GLY A 238 6.89 -5.64 -1.91
C GLY A 238 6.79 -7.13 -1.56
N VAL A 239 5.61 -7.63 -1.19
CA VAL A 239 5.48 -9.01 -0.69
C VAL A 239 5.69 -10.03 -1.81
N PHE A 240 5.29 -9.76 -3.05
CA PHE A 240 5.55 -10.67 -4.16
C PHE A 240 7.05 -10.80 -4.49
N PHE A 241 7.86 -9.74 -4.30
CA PHE A 241 9.33 -9.84 -4.39
C PHE A 241 9.88 -10.73 -3.28
N ALA A 242 9.37 -10.57 -2.05
CA ALA A 242 9.79 -11.37 -0.91
C ALA A 242 9.38 -12.85 -1.05
N ALA A 243 8.18 -13.12 -1.56
CA ALA A 243 7.71 -14.46 -1.87
C ALA A 243 8.53 -15.11 -3.00
N THR A 244 8.93 -14.33 -4.03
CA THR A 244 9.86 -14.79 -5.08
C THR A 244 11.21 -15.18 -4.48
N LEU A 245 11.78 -14.32 -3.62
CA LEU A 245 13.05 -14.58 -2.94
C LEU A 245 12.99 -15.87 -2.10
N ALA A 246 11.88 -16.11 -1.42
CA ALA A 246 11.67 -17.29 -0.59
C ALA A 246 11.38 -18.58 -1.42
N GLY A 247 11.18 -18.47 -2.73
CA GLY A 247 10.75 -19.59 -3.58
C GLY A 247 9.30 -20.01 -3.32
N SER A 248 8.45 -19.13 -2.77
CA SER A 248 7.04 -19.43 -2.52
C SER A 248 6.25 -19.48 -3.82
N LYS A 249 5.13 -20.22 -3.85
CA LYS A 249 4.18 -20.15 -4.96
C LYS A 249 3.52 -18.80 -5.00
N LEU A 250 3.37 -18.21 -6.19
CA LEU A 250 2.68 -16.93 -6.39
C LEU A 250 1.30 -17.12 -7.00
N VAL A 251 0.33 -16.36 -6.52
CA VAL A 251 -1.03 -16.32 -7.05
C VAL A 251 -1.44 -14.88 -7.31
N PHE A 252 -1.65 -14.53 -8.57
CA PHE A 252 -2.13 -13.23 -9.01
C PHE A 252 -3.62 -13.33 -9.35
N PRO A 253 -4.51 -12.64 -8.60
CA PRO A 253 -5.96 -12.77 -8.78
C PRO A 253 -6.51 -12.00 -9.99
N GLY A 254 -5.68 -11.25 -10.72
CA GLY A 254 -6.12 -10.41 -11.81
C GLY A 254 -7.01 -9.25 -11.35
N ARG A 255 -7.98 -8.90 -12.19
CA ARG A 255 -9.04 -7.94 -11.83
C ARG A 255 -10.02 -8.58 -10.86
N TYR A 256 -10.29 -7.93 -9.74
CA TYR A 256 -11.34 -8.32 -8.79
C TYR A 256 -12.05 -7.09 -8.22
N ALA A 257 -13.24 -7.30 -7.69
CA ALA A 257 -14.04 -6.26 -7.04
C ALA A 257 -14.44 -6.72 -5.63
N VAL A 258 -14.48 -5.79 -4.69
CA VAL A 258 -14.77 -6.10 -3.27
C VAL A 258 -16.24 -6.45 -2.99
N ASP A 259 -17.13 -6.17 -3.93
CA ASP A 259 -18.54 -6.56 -3.90
C ASP A 259 -18.79 -7.97 -4.44
N ASN A 260 -17.81 -8.58 -5.14
CA ASN A 260 -17.83 -9.96 -5.59
C ASN A 260 -16.51 -10.67 -5.26
N LEU A 261 -16.40 -11.21 -4.06
CA LEU A 261 -15.20 -11.91 -3.57
C LEU A 261 -15.25 -13.43 -3.79
N LYS A 262 -16.30 -13.95 -4.41
CA LYS A 262 -16.39 -15.39 -4.72
C LYS A 262 -15.16 -15.92 -5.48
N PRO A 263 -14.69 -15.30 -6.58
CA PRO A 263 -13.51 -15.77 -7.30
C PRO A 263 -12.23 -15.73 -6.45
N ILE A 264 -12.12 -14.77 -5.53
CA ILE A 264 -10.97 -14.66 -4.63
C ILE A 264 -10.95 -15.82 -3.63
N VAL A 265 -12.09 -16.12 -2.99
CA VAL A 265 -12.20 -17.19 -2.02
C VAL A 265 -12.00 -18.56 -2.69
N GLU A 266 -12.57 -18.78 -3.88
CA GLU A 266 -12.33 -19.99 -4.66
C GLU A 266 -10.85 -20.17 -5.00
N LEU A 267 -10.17 -19.11 -5.40
CA LEU A 267 -8.75 -19.11 -5.70
C LEU A 267 -7.89 -19.35 -4.43
N MET A 268 -8.29 -18.73 -3.29
CA MET A 268 -7.64 -19.00 -2.00
C MET A 268 -7.69 -20.48 -1.62
N GLN A 269 -8.84 -21.13 -1.83
CA GLN A 269 -9.05 -22.53 -1.49
C GLN A 269 -8.33 -23.46 -2.49
N SER A 270 -8.54 -23.25 -3.80
CA SER A 270 -7.98 -24.12 -4.85
C SER A 270 -6.46 -24.09 -4.90
N GLU A 271 -5.84 -22.94 -4.60
CA GLU A 271 -4.39 -22.79 -4.62
C GLU A 271 -3.73 -23.04 -3.25
N GLY A 272 -4.52 -23.19 -2.19
CA GLY A 272 -4.02 -23.43 -0.84
C GLY A 272 -3.24 -22.24 -0.27
N VAL A 273 -3.78 -21.03 -0.40
CA VAL A 273 -3.11 -19.78 0.03
C VAL A 273 -2.79 -19.83 1.52
N THR A 274 -1.55 -19.51 1.87
CA THR A 274 -1.05 -19.44 3.26
C THR A 274 -0.62 -18.03 3.68
N VAL A 275 -0.37 -17.14 2.70
CA VAL A 275 0.06 -15.77 2.96
C VAL A 275 -0.64 -14.80 2.03
N THR A 276 -1.08 -13.66 2.56
CA THR A 276 -1.58 -12.55 1.75
C THR A 276 -1.33 -11.21 2.43
N ALA A 277 -1.65 -10.14 1.74
CA ALA A 277 -1.65 -8.79 2.30
C ALA A 277 -2.80 -7.98 1.70
N GLY A 278 -3.37 -7.06 2.48
CA GLY A 278 -4.47 -6.24 2.01
C GLY A 278 -4.89 -5.16 3.00
N ALA A 279 -5.70 -4.21 2.54
CA ALA A 279 -6.29 -3.21 3.42
C ALA A 279 -7.57 -3.75 4.11
N PRO A 280 -7.99 -3.18 5.25
CA PRO A 280 -9.29 -3.48 5.85
C PRO A 280 -10.46 -3.34 4.89
N ALA A 281 -10.37 -2.44 3.90
CA ALA A 281 -11.36 -2.28 2.84
C ALA A 281 -11.57 -3.54 1.95
N VAL A 282 -10.61 -4.49 1.98
CA VAL A 282 -10.73 -5.81 1.34
C VAL A 282 -11.14 -6.87 2.37
N PHE A 283 -10.55 -6.83 3.56
CA PHE A 283 -10.76 -7.84 4.58
C PHE A 283 -12.15 -7.78 5.27
N ILE A 284 -12.76 -6.59 5.41
CA ILE A 284 -14.11 -6.45 5.96
C ILE A 284 -15.16 -7.08 5.03
N PRO A 285 -15.20 -6.77 3.72
CA PRO A 285 -16.07 -7.48 2.79
C PRO A 285 -15.78 -8.99 2.72
N LEU A 286 -14.50 -9.38 2.78
CA LEU A 286 -14.12 -10.80 2.82
C LEU A 286 -14.73 -11.52 4.03
N LEU A 287 -14.61 -10.95 5.23
CA LEU A 287 -15.25 -11.52 6.42
C LEU A 287 -16.76 -11.64 6.25
N THR A 288 -17.42 -10.59 5.74
CA THR A 288 -18.86 -10.59 5.49
C THR A 288 -19.26 -11.67 4.49
N TYR A 289 -18.46 -11.92 3.47
CA TYR A 289 -18.69 -12.98 2.48
C TYR A 289 -18.51 -14.36 3.11
N LEU A 290 -17.39 -14.60 3.85
CA LEU A 290 -17.09 -15.88 4.52
C LEU A 290 -18.16 -16.27 5.54
N GLN A 291 -18.78 -15.30 6.22
CA GLN A 291 -19.86 -15.55 7.17
C GLN A 291 -21.16 -16.04 6.51
N LYS A 292 -21.35 -15.77 5.22
CA LYS A 292 -22.59 -16.08 4.47
C LYS A 292 -22.53 -17.38 3.67
N ILE A 293 -21.33 -17.87 3.32
CA ILE A 293 -21.18 -19.06 2.50
C ILE A 293 -21.18 -20.34 3.32
N GLU A 294 -21.70 -21.41 2.72
CA GLU A 294 -21.69 -22.77 3.31
C GLU A 294 -21.20 -23.77 2.22
N PRO A 295 -20.40 -24.78 2.62
CA PRO A 295 -19.81 -24.95 3.95
C PRO A 295 -18.79 -23.83 4.24
N LYS A 296 -18.63 -23.49 5.53
CA LYS A 296 -17.65 -22.48 5.95
C LYS A 296 -16.22 -22.95 5.66
N PRO A 297 -15.44 -22.19 4.88
CA PRO A 297 -14.06 -22.56 4.63
C PRO A 297 -13.20 -22.38 5.87
N GLN A 298 -12.14 -23.18 5.97
CA GLN A 298 -11.08 -23.02 6.95
C GLN A 298 -9.76 -22.83 6.23
N PHE A 299 -9.01 -21.84 6.69
CA PHE A 299 -7.72 -21.47 6.12
C PHE A 299 -6.61 -21.63 7.19
N ASN A 300 -5.38 -21.46 6.77
CA ASN A 300 -4.23 -21.24 7.64
C ASN A 300 -3.39 -20.11 7.03
N ILE A 301 -3.91 -18.88 7.11
CA ILE A 301 -3.36 -17.72 6.40
C ILE A 301 -2.79 -16.72 7.40
N ARG A 302 -1.55 -16.28 7.16
CA ARG A 302 -0.95 -15.08 7.75
C ARG A 302 -1.18 -13.92 6.79
N ALA A 303 -1.80 -12.83 7.28
CA ALA A 303 -2.14 -11.70 6.43
C ALA A 303 -1.66 -10.38 7.03
N TRP A 304 -0.82 -9.64 6.29
CA TRP A 304 -0.56 -8.24 6.61
C TRP A 304 -1.76 -7.37 6.27
N SER A 305 -2.18 -6.53 7.22
CA SER A 305 -3.20 -5.51 6.99
C SER A 305 -2.65 -4.13 7.29
N GLY A 306 -2.82 -3.21 6.34
CA GLY A 306 -2.31 -1.85 6.44
C GLY A 306 -3.19 -0.85 5.70
N ALA A 307 -2.66 0.34 5.40
CA ALA A 307 -3.34 1.49 4.84
C ALA A 307 -4.28 2.22 5.83
N THR A 308 -5.00 1.49 6.67
CA THR A 308 -5.78 1.98 7.81
C THR A 308 -5.69 0.99 8.96
N GLU A 309 -6.00 1.43 10.19
CA GLU A 309 -6.01 0.55 11.36
C GLU A 309 -7.08 -0.55 11.19
N PRO A 310 -6.72 -1.85 11.37
CA PRO A 310 -7.68 -2.94 11.29
C PRO A 310 -8.56 -2.99 12.55
N PRO A 311 -9.91 -2.98 12.42
CA PRO A 311 -10.81 -3.13 13.55
C PRO A 311 -10.63 -4.47 14.28
N ILE A 312 -10.64 -4.47 15.62
CA ILE A 312 -10.52 -5.70 16.43
C ILE A 312 -11.59 -6.72 16.06
N ALA A 313 -12.82 -6.27 15.80
CA ALA A 313 -13.92 -7.16 15.40
C ALA A 313 -13.62 -7.89 14.07
N MET A 314 -13.00 -7.21 13.11
CA MET A 314 -12.55 -7.82 11.85
C MET A 314 -11.44 -8.85 12.11
N MET A 315 -10.44 -8.50 12.92
CA MET A 315 -9.33 -9.40 13.23
C MET A 315 -9.81 -10.67 13.94
N LYS A 316 -10.71 -10.53 14.93
CA LYS A 316 -11.33 -11.66 15.64
C LYS A 316 -12.17 -12.53 14.72
N GLY A 317 -13.02 -11.92 13.90
CA GLY A 317 -13.88 -12.64 12.97
C GLY A 317 -13.11 -13.42 11.91
N LEU A 318 -12.06 -12.84 11.33
CA LEU A 318 -11.21 -13.55 10.35
C LEU A 318 -10.41 -14.68 10.99
N LYS A 319 -10.00 -14.54 12.25
CA LYS A 319 -9.33 -15.61 12.99
C LYS A 319 -10.19 -16.86 13.14
N GLU A 320 -11.52 -16.74 13.24
CA GLU A 320 -12.45 -17.89 13.26
C GLU A 320 -12.40 -18.72 11.98
N PHE A 321 -12.02 -18.10 10.85
CA PHE A 321 -11.79 -18.76 9.57
C PHE A 321 -10.32 -19.16 9.35
N GLY A 322 -9.46 -19.03 10.37
CA GLY A 322 -8.02 -19.35 10.27
C GLY A 322 -7.19 -18.31 9.52
N ILE A 323 -7.65 -17.06 9.45
CA ILE A 323 -6.90 -15.94 8.85
C ILE A 323 -6.40 -15.04 9.98
N GLU A 324 -5.10 -15.07 10.25
CA GLU A 324 -4.47 -14.23 11.25
C GLU A 324 -4.04 -12.89 10.64
N ILE A 325 -4.63 -11.81 11.12
CA ILE A 325 -4.30 -10.45 10.70
C ILE A 325 -3.16 -9.89 11.54
N ILE A 326 -2.12 -9.42 10.86
CA ILE A 326 -0.96 -8.73 11.42
C ILE A 326 -1.00 -7.29 10.92
N HIS A 327 -1.17 -6.33 11.83
CA HIS A 327 -1.17 -4.91 11.44
C HIS A 327 0.22 -4.49 10.98
N ALA A 328 0.31 -3.89 9.79
CA ALA A 328 1.53 -3.33 9.23
C ALA A 328 1.32 -1.86 8.84
N TYR A 329 2.33 -1.04 9.02
CA TYR A 329 2.30 0.38 8.69
C TYR A 329 3.45 0.76 7.76
N GLY A 330 3.12 1.67 6.86
CA GLY A 330 4.06 2.27 5.95
C GLY A 330 3.41 3.26 5.00
N ALA A 331 4.20 3.82 4.13
CA ALA A 331 3.79 4.84 3.17
C ALA A 331 4.51 4.65 1.83
N THR A 332 4.06 5.32 0.79
CA THR A 332 4.76 5.37 -0.51
C THR A 332 6.22 5.79 -0.31
N GLU A 333 6.47 6.72 0.59
CA GLU A 333 7.79 7.27 0.92
C GLU A 333 8.71 6.28 1.67
N THR A 334 8.19 5.12 2.09
CA THR A 334 8.94 4.13 2.88
C THR A 334 8.98 2.73 2.24
N SER A 335 8.65 2.56 0.98
CA SER A 335 8.83 1.41 0.07
C SER A 335 8.02 0.12 0.32
N PRO A 336 6.89 -0.01 1.04
CA PRO A 336 6.34 0.96 1.98
C PRO A 336 6.64 0.68 3.46
N VAL A 337 7.20 -0.47 3.87
CA VAL A 337 7.15 -0.98 5.26
C VAL A 337 8.03 -0.18 6.22
N VAL A 338 7.41 0.30 7.29
CA VAL A 338 8.06 0.94 8.46
C VAL A 338 8.05 0.00 9.66
N CYS A 339 6.90 -0.59 9.96
CA CYS A 339 6.72 -1.49 11.10
C CYS A 339 5.61 -2.50 10.83
N TYR A 340 5.62 -3.58 11.59
CA TYR A 340 4.51 -4.52 11.69
C TYR A 340 4.33 -4.95 13.15
N ASN A 341 3.13 -5.41 13.49
CA ASN A 341 2.79 -5.78 14.85
C ASN A 341 3.05 -7.26 15.10
N TYR A 342 3.79 -7.54 16.13
CA TYR A 342 3.85 -8.84 16.78
C TYR A 342 3.87 -8.66 18.29
N VAL A 343 3.28 -9.59 19.03
CA VAL A 343 3.26 -9.53 20.49
C VAL A 343 4.59 -10.09 21.02
N LYS A 344 5.36 -9.27 21.73
CA LYS A 344 6.59 -9.72 22.38
C LYS A 344 6.29 -10.83 23.38
N PRO A 345 7.13 -11.90 23.48
CA PRO A 345 6.87 -13.02 24.37
C PRO A 345 6.67 -12.63 25.84
N GLU A 346 7.42 -11.61 26.31
CA GLU A 346 7.30 -11.08 27.67
C GLU A 346 5.94 -10.42 27.92
N LEU A 347 5.38 -9.74 26.91
CA LEU A 347 4.06 -9.12 27.00
C LEU A 347 2.95 -10.16 26.87
N ALA A 348 3.10 -11.15 26.01
CA ALA A 348 2.14 -12.24 25.86
C ALA A 348 1.89 -13.01 27.17
N ARG A 349 2.89 -13.06 28.08
CA ARG A 349 2.77 -13.72 29.39
C ARG A 349 2.13 -12.84 30.46
N LYS A 350 2.08 -11.53 30.26
CA LYS A 350 1.65 -10.55 31.28
C LYS A 350 0.29 -9.95 31.00
N LEU A 351 -0.05 -9.80 29.71
CA LEU A 351 -1.24 -9.11 29.27
C LEU A 351 -2.45 -10.08 29.22
N SER A 352 -3.61 -9.57 29.61
CA SER A 352 -4.89 -10.22 29.39
C SER A 352 -5.21 -10.31 27.89
N GLU A 353 -6.16 -11.15 27.53
CA GLU A 353 -6.58 -11.31 26.13
C GLU A 353 -7.04 -9.97 25.51
N ASN A 354 -7.78 -9.16 26.24
CA ASN A 354 -8.24 -7.86 25.77
C ASN A 354 -7.09 -6.88 25.55
N GLU A 355 -6.10 -6.85 26.44
CA GLU A 355 -4.90 -6.03 26.28
C GLU A 355 -4.05 -6.49 25.10
N ILE A 356 -3.98 -7.80 24.82
CA ILE A 356 -3.33 -8.35 23.63
C ILE A 356 -4.04 -7.86 22.36
N TRP A 357 -5.36 -7.82 22.32
CA TRP A 357 -6.10 -7.30 21.17
C TRP A 357 -5.88 -5.79 20.98
N GLU A 358 -5.86 -5.01 22.07
CA GLU A 358 -5.51 -3.58 22.01
C GLU A 358 -4.07 -3.36 21.56
N LEU A 359 -3.14 -4.24 21.94
CA LEU A 359 -1.77 -4.19 21.44
C LEU A 359 -1.69 -4.52 19.95
N LYS A 360 -2.40 -5.56 19.49
CA LYS A 360 -2.44 -6.00 18.09
C LYS A 360 -3.00 -4.95 17.14
N ARG A 361 -3.84 -4.03 17.58
CA ARG A 361 -4.34 -2.94 16.75
C ARG A 361 -3.33 -1.81 16.54
N LYS A 362 -2.28 -1.67 17.37
CA LYS A 362 -1.20 -0.71 17.14
C LYS A 362 -0.44 -1.07 15.85
N GLN A 363 0.25 -0.10 15.25
CA GLN A 363 1.02 -0.30 14.02
C GLN A 363 2.20 -1.25 14.19
N GLY A 364 2.69 -1.40 15.42
CA GLY A 364 3.75 -2.34 15.76
C GLY A 364 5.09 -1.68 16.03
N ILE A 365 6.15 -2.45 15.84
CA ILE A 365 7.54 -2.06 16.15
C ILE A 365 8.28 -1.82 14.83
N PRO A 366 9.12 -0.76 14.74
CA PRO A 366 9.94 -0.52 13.56
C PRO A 366 10.75 -1.75 13.16
N VAL A 367 10.78 -2.03 11.87
CA VAL A 367 11.59 -3.13 11.33
C VAL A 367 13.08 -2.75 11.37
N PHE A 368 13.96 -3.77 11.39
CA PHE A 368 15.40 -3.54 11.32
C PHE A 368 15.76 -2.65 10.13
N GLY A 369 16.60 -1.64 10.37
CA GLY A 369 17.03 -0.66 9.38
C GLY A 369 16.16 0.61 9.34
N VAL A 370 14.96 0.62 9.94
CA VAL A 370 14.13 1.81 10.06
C VAL A 370 14.24 2.40 11.46
N GLU A 371 14.53 3.69 11.52
CA GLU A 371 14.52 4.48 12.75
C GLU A 371 13.30 5.41 12.76
N VAL A 372 12.73 5.60 13.97
CA VAL A 372 11.58 6.47 14.19
C VAL A 372 11.78 7.36 15.39
N LYS A 373 11.24 8.57 15.31
CA LYS A 373 11.12 9.48 16.46
C LYS A 373 9.83 10.30 16.36
N LEU A 374 9.41 10.84 17.49
CA LEU A 374 8.33 11.82 17.56
C LEU A 374 8.93 13.21 17.70
N VAL A 375 8.36 14.20 17.03
CA VAL A 375 8.76 15.59 17.18
C VAL A 375 7.56 16.49 17.41
N ASN A 376 7.81 17.62 18.10
CA ASN A 376 6.83 18.72 18.21
C ASN A 376 6.91 19.66 16.99
N ASP A 377 6.08 20.69 16.98
CA ASP A 377 6.04 21.71 15.90
C ASP A 377 7.36 22.44 15.68
N LYS A 378 8.27 22.46 16.69
CA LYS A 378 9.61 23.05 16.59
C LYS A 378 10.67 22.06 16.09
N GLY A 379 10.31 20.79 15.87
CA GLY A 379 11.23 19.73 15.47
C GLY A 379 12.03 19.11 16.63
N GLU A 380 11.70 19.43 17.89
CA GLU A 380 12.30 18.86 19.08
C GLU A 380 11.78 17.46 19.34
N GLU A 381 12.65 16.54 19.74
CA GLU A 381 12.28 15.14 19.98
C GLU A 381 11.45 15.00 21.27
N LEU A 382 10.39 14.21 21.19
CA LEU A 382 9.43 13.95 22.27
C LEU A 382 9.66 12.56 22.91
N PRO A 383 9.24 12.37 24.19
CA PRO A 383 9.41 11.11 24.90
C PRO A 383 8.58 9.97 24.30
N LYS A 384 9.06 8.73 24.54
CA LYS A 384 8.39 7.48 24.17
C LYS A 384 7.66 6.90 25.39
N ASP A 385 6.58 7.56 25.81
CA ASP A 385 5.82 7.26 27.03
C ASP A 385 4.41 6.69 26.78
N GLY A 386 4.09 6.45 25.48
CA GLY A 386 2.79 5.95 25.04
C GLY A 386 1.65 6.97 25.12
N LYS A 387 1.90 8.20 25.55
CA LYS A 387 0.91 9.26 25.79
C LYS A 387 1.18 10.52 24.99
N THR A 388 2.43 10.97 24.97
CA THR A 388 2.85 12.18 24.28
C THR A 388 2.69 12.03 22.78
N ILE A 389 1.81 12.85 22.18
CA ILE A 389 1.56 12.87 20.74
C ILE A 389 2.57 13.78 20.05
N GLY A 390 3.19 13.28 18.98
CA GLY A 390 4.08 14.05 18.13
C GLY A 390 3.95 13.64 16.66
N GLU A 391 4.57 14.43 15.77
CA GLU A 391 4.69 14.05 14.35
C GLU A 391 5.71 12.91 14.22
N LEU A 392 5.29 11.80 13.61
CA LEU A 392 6.15 10.66 13.37
C LEU A 392 7.15 10.97 12.25
N CYS A 393 8.44 10.98 12.60
CA CYS A 393 9.55 11.16 11.67
C CYS A 393 10.28 9.85 11.48
N ILE A 394 10.63 9.53 10.22
CA ILE A 394 11.13 8.23 9.80
C ILE A 394 12.39 8.40 8.96
N ARG A 395 13.37 7.53 9.14
CA ARG A 395 14.52 7.38 8.24
C ARG A 395 14.95 5.92 8.13
N GLY A 396 15.61 5.58 7.04
CA GLY A 396 16.11 4.23 6.81
C GLY A 396 16.59 4.05 5.37
N PRO A 397 17.20 2.89 5.04
CA PRO A 397 17.81 2.65 3.73
C PRO A 397 16.82 2.60 2.56
N TRP A 398 15.53 2.46 2.83
CA TRP A 398 14.45 2.48 1.84
C TRP A 398 13.42 3.59 2.11
N VAL A 399 13.76 4.58 2.91
CA VAL A 399 12.95 5.78 3.11
C VAL A 399 13.39 6.84 2.11
N THR A 400 12.43 7.50 1.45
CA THR A 400 12.75 8.54 0.49
C THR A 400 13.52 9.70 1.11
N LYS A 401 14.43 10.28 0.36
CA LYS A 401 15.17 11.48 0.76
C LYS A 401 14.72 12.76 0.04
N SER A 402 13.85 12.61 -0.97
CA SER A 402 13.30 13.72 -1.77
C SER A 402 12.13 13.24 -2.62
N TYR A 403 11.32 14.16 -3.11
CA TYR A 403 10.36 13.90 -4.18
C TYR A 403 10.95 14.34 -5.52
N TYR A 404 10.64 13.60 -6.57
CA TYR A 404 11.15 13.87 -7.91
C TYR A 404 10.61 15.21 -8.42
N ASN A 405 11.52 16.11 -8.84
CA ASN A 405 11.21 17.43 -9.40
C ASN A 405 10.13 18.21 -8.62
N ASP A 406 10.07 18.07 -7.29
CA ASP A 406 9.15 18.84 -6.44
C ASP A 406 9.93 19.86 -5.60
N PRO A 407 9.73 21.18 -5.84
CA PRO A 407 10.42 22.23 -5.08
C PRO A 407 10.02 22.27 -3.61
N ARG A 408 8.87 21.68 -3.23
CA ARG A 408 8.40 21.61 -1.83
C ARG A 408 9.01 20.43 -1.06
N THR A 409 9.96 19.71 -1.66
CA THR A 409 10.63 18.56 -1.00
C THR A 409 11.12 18.91 0.40
N PHE A 410 11.72 20.11 0.60
CA PHE A 410 12.30 20.52 1.87
C PHE A 410 11.28 20.60 3.02
N GLU A 411 10.00 20.92 2.73
CA GLU A 411 8.92 21.02 3.73
C GLU A 411 8.61 19.67 4.39
N SER A 412 8.90 18.59 3.68
CA SER A 412 8.59 17.21 4.10
C SER A 412 9.73 16.55 4.88
N PHE A 413 10.80 17.30 5.21
CA PHE A 413 11.97 16.73 5.89
C PHE A 413 12.49 17.65 6.99
N ILE A 414 13.14 17.06 8.00
CA ILE A 414 13.93 17.77 9.00
C ILE A 414 15.36 17.22 9.03
N GLY A 415 16.33 18.07 9.36
CA GLY A 415 17.77 17.75 9.30
C GLY A 415 18.32 17.82 7.89
N GLU A 416 19.62 17.55 7.76
CA GLU A 416 20.38 17.68 6.52
C GLU A 416 21.20 16.42 6.21
N GLY A 417 21.54 16.24 4.92
CA GLY A 417 22.37 15.17 4.44
C GLY A 417 21.83 13.78 4.81
N TRP A 418 22.70 12.93 5.34
CA TRP A 418 22.37 11.57 5.77
C TRP A 418 21.64 11.53 7.13
N MET A 419 21.56 12.63 7.87
CA MET A 419 20.78 12.77 9.11
C MET A 419 19.33 13.19 8.86
N LYS A 420 18.91 13.28 7.60
CA LYS A 420 17.59 13.71 7.19
C LYS A 420 16.51 12.72 7.65
N TRP A 421 15.41 13.26 8.16
CA TRP A 421 14.22 12.51 8.55
C TRP A 421 13.06 12.92 7.69
N TRP A 422 12.35 11.95 7.15
CA TRP A 422 11.08 12.22 6.49
C TRP A 422 9.98 12.41 7.52
N LYS A 423 9.22 13.48 7.39
CA LYS A 423 8.03 13.81 8.18
C LYS A 423 6.84 13.08 7.57
N SER A 424 6.27 12.12 8.28
CA SER A 424 5.16 11.31 7.73
C SER A 424 3.85 12.09 7.61
N GLY A 425 3.71 13.18 8.37
CA GLY A 425 2.44 13.87 8.55
C GLY A 425 1.43 13.07 9.39
N ASP A 426 1.87 11.99 10.01
CA ASP A 426 1.07 11.20 10.96
C ASP A 426 1.38 11.64 12.39
N ALA A 427 0.32 11.90 13.17
CA ALA A 427 0.40 12.07 14.60
C ALA A 427 0.43 10.72 15.28
N ALA A 428 1.41 10.48 16.12
CA ALA A 428 1.61 9.18 16.75
C ALA A 428 2.03 9.31 18.21
N THR A 429 1.88 8.21 18.95
CA THR A 429 2.58 7.93 20.21
C THR A 429 3.49 6.73 20.02
N ILE A 430 4.56 6.64 20.82
CA ILE A 430 5.42 5.45 20.91
C ILE A 430 5.47 5.08 22.38
N ASP A 431 5.17 3.83 22.71
CA ASP A 431 5.23 3.38 24.10
C ASP A 431 6.63 2.91 24.51
N GLU A 432 6.82 2.65 25.80
CA GLU A 432 8.09 2.19 26.39
C GLU A 432 8.58 0.85 25.80
N ASN A 433 7.68 0.05 25.24
CA ASN A 433 7.98 -1.19 24.55
C ASN A 433 8.30 -0.99 23.06
N GLY A 434 8.23 0.24 22.55
CA GLY A 434 8.54 0.61 21.18
C GLY A 434 7.38 0.46 20.19
N TYR A 435 6.16 0.14 20.64
CA TYR A 435 5.01 0.07 19.76
C TYR A 435 4.53 1.46 19.37
N ILE A 436 4.44 1.67 18.06
CA ILE A 436 3.87 2.87 17.48
C ILE A 436 2.35 2.76 17.47
N LYS A 437 1.66 3.81 17.88
CA LYS A 437 0.22 3.99 17.67
C LYS A 437 0.01 5.27 16.89
N ILE A 438 -0.45 5.17 15.65
CA ILE A 438 -0.95 6.31 14.89
C ILE A 438 -2.26 6.76 15.52
N VAL A 439 -2.30 8.03 15.92
CA VAL A 439 -3.47 8.64 16.55
C VAL A 439 -4.37 9.24 15.48
N ASP A 440 -3.77 9.93 14.51
CA ASP A 440 -4.45 10.54 13.36
C ASP A 440 -3.43 11.04 12.32
N ARG A 441 -3.91 11.63 11.23
CA ARG A 441 -3.11 12.56 10.44
C ARG A 441 -2.97 13.87 11.21
N PHE A 442 -1.79 14.47 11.23
CA PHE A 442 -1.54 15.72 11.95
C PHE A 442 -2.58 16.80 11.57
N LYS A 443 -2.93 16.89 10.29
CA LYS A 443 -3.95 17.79 9.74
C LYS A 443 -5.40 17.36 10.00
N ASP A 444 -5.62 16.13 10.46
CA ASP A 444 -6.94 15.55 10.72
C ASP A 444 -7.23 15.44 12.23
N LEU A 445 -6.20 15.63 13.08
CA LEU A 445 -6.38 15.85 14.52
C LEU A 445 -7.28 17.05 14.76
N ILE A 446 -8.25 16.88 15.64
CA ILE A 446 -9.24 17.92 15.97
C ILE A 446 -8.75 18.65 17.21
N LYS A 447 -8.48 19.95 17.10
CA LYS A 447 -8.01 20.78 18.21
C LYS A 447 -9.17 21.48 18.89
N SER A 448 -9.65 20.91 19.98
CA SER A 448 -10.82 21.42 20.70
C SER A 448 -10.43 21.96 22.08
N GLY A 449 -10.56 23.28 22.27
CA GLY A 449 -10.27 23.92 23.56
C GLY A 449 -8.81 23.78 24.03
N GLY A 450 -7.86 23.61 23.10
CA GLY A 450 -6.44 23.41 23.41
C GLY A 450 -6.03 21.95 23.51
N GLU A 451 -6.97 21.02 23.59
CA GLU A 451 -6.75 19.58 23.68
C GLU A 451 -6.94 18.89 22.32
N TRP A 452 -6.28 17.76 22.12
CA TRP A 452 -6.37 16.98 20.91
C TRP A 452 -7.42 15.86 21.00
N ILE A 453 -8.25 15.74 19.96
CA ILE A 453 -9.20 14.64 19.78
C ILE A 453 -8.79 13.85 18.53
N SER A 454 -8.63 12.53 18.69
CA SER A 454 -8.38 11.63 17.58
C SER A 454 -9.69 11.37 16.83
N SER A 455 -9.75 11.76 15.57
CA SER A 455 -10.87 11.44 14.70
C SER A 455 -10.96 9.94 14.44
N VAL A 456 -9.81 9.25 14.32
CA VAL A 456 -9.72 7.81 14.09
C VAL A 456 -10.25 6.99 15.28
N ASP A 457 -9.94 7.40 16.51
CA ASP A 457 -10.48 6.71 17.69
C ASP A 457 -12.01 6.84 17.80
N LEU A 458 -12.56 8.02 17.45
CA LEU A 458 -14.00 8.23 17.39
C LEU A 458 -14.64 7.38 16.28
N GLU A 459 -14.05 7.34 15.09
CA GLU A 459 -14.49 6.53 13.94
C GLU A 459 -14.53 5.04 14.28
N ASN A 460 -13.45 4.51 14.86
CA ASN A 460 -13.34 3.11 15.24
C ASN A 460 -14.40 2.71 16.27
N HIS A 461 -14.68 3.59 17.24
CA HIS A 461 -15.70 3.31 18.25
C HIS A 461 -17.11 3.37 17.68
N LEU A 462 -17.40 4.30 16.77
CA LEU A 462 -18.66 4.33 16.03
C LEU A 462 -18.84 3.06 15.17
N MET A 463 -17.78 2.63 14.44
CA MET A 463 -17.83 1.41 13.63
C MET A 463 -17.94 0.11 14.45
N ALA A 464 -17.60 0.14 15.74
CA ALA A 464 -17.84 -0.97 16.64
C ALA A 464 -19.33 -1.14 17.03
N TYR A 465 -20.17 -0.13 16.77
CA TYR A 465 -21.61 -0.22 17.02
C TYR A 465 -22.28 -1.14 15.97
N PRO A 466 -23.12 -2.12 16.41
CA PRO A 466 -23.62 -3.17 15.52
C PRO A 466 -24.37 -2.69 14.27
N LYS A 467 -25.01 -1.53 14.33
CA LYS A 467 -25.81 -0.95 13.23
C LYS A 467 -24.97 -0.12 12.24
N VAL A 468 -23.72 0.21 12.57
CA VAL A 468 -22.85 1.07 11.74
C VAL A 468 -22.06 0.23 10.74
N PHE A 469 -22.06 0.67 9.48
CA PHE A 469 -21.24 0.10 8.40
C PHE A 469 -19.93 0.87 8.24
N GLU A 470 -20.00 2.21 8.12
CA GLU A 470 -18.85 3.10 8.00
C GLU A 470 -19.06 4.35 8.84
N ALA A 471 -17.96 4.92 9.37
CA ALA A 471 -17.98 6.21 10.05
C ALA A 471 -16.74 7.01 9.69
N CYS A 472 -16.91 8.34 9.55
CA CYS A 472 -15.83 9.31 9.33
C CYS A 472 -16.07 10.52 10.22
N VAL A 473 -15.03 11.00 10.90
CA VAL A 473 -15.09 12.18 11.78
C VAL A 473 -14.12 13.25 11.31
N ILE A 474 -14.59 14.49 11.26
CA ILE A 474 -13.76 15.65 10.89
C ILE A 474 -13.86 16.74 11.93
N GLY A 475 -12.79 17.51 12.08
CA GLY A 475 -12.82 18.80 12.80
C GLY A 475 -13.36 19.90 11.90
N ILE A 476 -14.31 20.67 12.43
CA ILE A 476 -14.86 21.86 11.77
C ILE A 476 -14.57 23.09 12.64
N PRO A 477 -14.13 24.22 12.05
CA PRO A 477 -13.87 25.45 12.78
C PRO A 477 -15.07 25.89 13.62
N HIS A 478 -14.82 26.15 14.92
CA HIS A 478 -15.83 26.54 15.87
C HIS A 478 -15.45 27.84 16.58
N PRO A 479 -16.35 28.85 16.71
CA PRO A 479 -16.02 30.17 17.25
C PRO A 479 -15.38 30.18 18.64
N LYS A 480 -15.80 29.24 19.51
CA LYS A 480 -15.35 29.16 20.91
C LYS A 480 -14.21 28.14 21.14
N TRP A 481 -14.17 27.03 20.39
CA TRP A 481 -13.36 25.86 20.72
C TRP A 481 -12.21 25.61 19.73
N GLN A 482 -11.95 26.50 18.78
CA GLN A 482 -11.09 26.32 17.61
C GLN A 482 -11.73 25.36 16.61
N GLU A 483 -11.89 24.09 16.98
CA GLU A 483 -12.59 23.09 16.18
C GLU A 483 -13.51 22.24 17.04
N ARG A 484 -14.55 21.68 16.41
CA ARG A 484 -15.39 20.66 17.02
C ARG A 484 -15.60 19.49 16.08
N PRO A 485 -15.66 18.24 16.61
CA PRO A 485 -15.88 17.06 15.78
C PRO A 485 -17.31 16.99 15.26
N ILE A 486 -17.45 16.67 13.98
CA ILE A 486 -18.68 16.23 13.33
C ILE A 486 -18.46 14.82 12.80
N ALA A 487 -19.38 13.90 13.08
CA ALA A 487 -19.34 12.53 12.59
C ALA A 487 -20.31 12.31 11.42
N PHE A 488 -19.88 11.54 10.44
CA PHE A 488 -20.68 11.03 9.32
C PHE A 488 -20.78 9.52 9.46
N VAL A 489 -22.00 9.00 9.50
CA VAL A 489 -22.24 7.58 9.74
C VAL A 489 -23.08 7.00 8.60
N VAL A 490 -22.59 5.91 8.00
CA VAL A 490 -23.34 5.08 7.07
C VAL A 490 -23.84 3.86 7.82
N PRO A 491 -25.15 3.68 8.00
CA PRO A 491 -25.70 2.49 8.64
C PRO A 491 -25.62 1.27 7.72
N LYS A 492 -25.61 0.08 8.32
CA LYS A 492 -25.81 -1.16 7.57
C LYS A 492 -27.20 -1.13 6.89
N PRO A 493 -27.36 -1.80 5.73
CA PRO A 493 -28.58 -1.71 4.93
C PRO A 493 -29.87 -1.98 5.72
N GLU A 494 -29.84 -2.95 6.64
CA GLU A 494 -30.98 -3.35 7.46
C GLU A 494 -31.35 -2.36 8.58
N PHE A 495 -30.49 -1.35 8.85
CA PHE A 495 -30.67 -0.35 9.90
C PHE A 495 -30.76 1.09 9.38
N ARG A 496 -30.91 1.32 8.09
CA ARG A 496 -30.91 2.66 7.49
C ARG A 496 -31.88 3.65 8.14
N ASP A 497 -33.08 3.17 8.50
CA ASP A 497 -34.12 3.99 9.13
C ASP A 497 -34.31 3.64 10.63
N LYS A 498 -33.36 2.90 11.22
CA LYS A 498 -33.44 2.37 12.60
C LYS A 498 -32.23 2.74 13.46
N ILE A 499 -31.53 3.79 13.10
CA ILE A 499 -30.38 4.30 13.82
C ILE A 499 -30.61 5.78 14.10
N SER A 500 -30.33 6.21 15.34
CA SER A 500 -30.45 7.61 15.73
C SER A 500 -29.11 8.20 16.21
N LYS A 501 -29.02 9.53 16.19
CA LYS A 501 -27.88 10.27 16.73
C LYS A 501 -27.73 10.01 18.23
N GLU A 502 -28.83 9.97 18.97
CA GLU A 502 -28.87 9.79 20.42
C GLU A 502 -28.27 8.46 20.84
N GLU A 503 -28.66 7.36 20.18
CA GLU A 503 -28.12 6.03 20.51
C GLU A 503 -26.61 5.92 20.18
N LEU A 504 -26.14 6.62 19.15
CA LEU A 504 -24.71 6.67 18.82
C LEU A 504 -23.93 7.50 19.83
N LEU A 505 -24.46 8.63 20.28
CA LEU A 505 -23.85 9.45 21.33
C LEU A 505 -23.80 8.69 22.68
N GLU A 506 -24.85 7.95 23.03
CA GLU A 506 -24.86 7.08 24.22
C GLU A 506 -23.80 5.98 24.11
N HIS A 507 -23.64 5.37 22.94
CA HIS A 507 -22.58 4.40 22.71
C HIS A 507 -21.20 5.02 22.89
N MET A 508 -20.96 6.18 22.31
CA MET A 508 -19.69 6.90 22.41
C MET A 508 -19.37 7.37 23.83
N ALA A 509 -20.36 7.80 24.59
CA ALA A 509 -20.20 8.26 25.97
C ALA A 509 -19.70 7.17 26.94
N LYS A 510 -19.79 5.89 26.55
CA LYS A 510 -19.23 4.77 27.33
C LYS A 510 -17.70 4.76 27.34
N ARG A 511 -17.05 5.45 26.39
CA ARG A 511 -15.59 5.46 26.21
C ARG A 511 -14.98 6.86 26.25
N PHE A 512 -15.68 7.87 25.73
CA PHE A 512 -15.16 9.22 25.57
C PHE A 512 -15.79 10.20 26.56
N LEU A 513 -15.01 11.18 26.97
CA LEU A 513 -15.50 12.28 27.79
C LEU A 513 -16.41 13.21 26.97
N LYS A 514 -17.33 13.90 27.62
CA LYS A 514 -18.33 14.76 26.97
C LYS A 514 -17.73 15.77 25.98
N TRP A 515 -16.58 16.35 26.30
CA TRP A 515 -15.91 17.33 25.44
C TRP A 515 -15.26 16.72 24.17
N GLN A 516 -15.04 15.39 24.15
CA GLN A 516 -14.51 14.65 23.01
C GLN A 516 -15.60 14.20 22.03
N LEU A 517 -16.86 14.14 22.49
CA LEU A 517 -17.97 13.67 21.68
C LEU A 517 -18.22 14.60 20.49
N PRO A 518 -18.64 14.06 19.33
CA PRO A 518 -19.12 14.88 18.23
C PRO A 518 -20.30 15.74 18.64
N ASP A 519 -20.28 17.02 18.27
CA ASP A 519 -21.43 17.91 18.47
C ASP A 519 -22.59 17.52 17.54
N GLU A 520 -22.24 16.92 16.39
CA GLU A 520 -23.22 16.46 15.43
C GLU A 520 -22.84 15.07 14.86
N ILE A 521 -23.84 14.22 14.65
CA ILE A 521 -23.73 12.94 13.95
C ILE A 521 -24.73 12.93 12.80
N LEU A 522 -24.23 12.97 11.58
CA LEU A 522 -25.02 12.99 10.36
C LEU A 522 -25.10 11.57 9.78
N ILE A 523 -26.35 11.08 9.66
CA ILE A 523 -26.60 9.81 8.99
C ILE A 523 -26.61 10.06 7.49
N VAL A 524 -25.68 9.43 6.76
CA VAL A 524 -25.48 9.65 5.32
C VAL A 524 -25.60 8.35 4.53
N LYS A 525 -25.85 8.45 3.23
CA LYS A 525 -25.92 7.28 2.34
C LYS A 525 -24.54 6.73 2.02
N GLU A 526 -23.56 7.61 1.87
CA GLU A 526 -22.16 7.29 1.55
C GLU A 526 -21.21 8.36 2.11
N ILE A 527 -19.96 7.98 2.33
CA ILE A 527 -18.87 8.88 2.70
C ILE A 527 -17.95 9.01 1.49
N PRO A 528 -17.58 10.25 1.07
CA PRO A 528 -16.65 10.45 -0.03
C PRO A 528 -15.33 9.70 0.19
N LYS A 529 -14.84 9.03 -0.86
CA LYS A 529 -13.60 8.24 -0.81
C LYS A 529 -12.58 8.73 -1.84
N THR A 530 -11.30 8.55 -1.53
CA THR A 530 -10.20 8.76 -2.48
C THR A 530 -10.13 7.60 -3.48
N SER A 531 -9.34 7.77 -4.54
CA SER A 531 -9.07 6.74 -5.55
C SER A 531 -8.54 5.40 -5.00
N VAL A 532 -7.97 5.42 -3.80
CA VAL A 532 -7.46 4.23 -3.09
C VAL A 532 -8.41 3.71 -2.00
N GLY A 533 -9.65 4.20 -1.96
CA GLY A 533 -10.68 3.74 -1.04
C GLY A 533 -10.62 4.31 0.38
N LYS A 534 -9.75 5.29 0.66
CA LYS A 534 -9.71 6.01 1.95
C LYS A 534 -10.77 7.11 2.00
N PHE A 535 -11.34 7.39 3.16
CA PHE A 535 -12.28 8.50 3.35
C PHE A 535 -11.64 9.84 2.96
N SER A 536 -12.35 10.64 2.18
CA SER A 536 -11.91 11.97 1.78
C SER A 536 -12.36 13.02 2.80
N LYS A 537 -11.66 13.10 3.94
CA LYS A 537 -11.93 14.11 4.97
C LYS A 537 -11.82 15.55 4.43
N ARG A 538 -10.96 15.75 3.43
CA ARG A 538 -10.84 17.06 2.76
C ARG A 538 -12.17 17.49 2.11
N THR A 539 -12.78 16.59 1.33
CA THR A 539 -14.07 16.89 0.67
C THR A 539 -15.15 17.22 1.70
N LEU A 540 -15.21 16.44 2.79
CA LEU A 540 -16.15 16.72 3.87
C LEU A 540 -15.89 18.07 4.55
N ARG A 541 -14.62 18.40 4.85
CA ARG A 541 -14.27 19.73 5.43
C ARG A 541 -14.64 20.88 4.51
N GLU A 542 -14.41 20.75 3.21
CA GLU A 542 -14.78 21.78 2.23
C GLU A 542 -16.31 21.98 2.19
N GLN A 543 -17.09 20.91 2.26
CA GLN A 543 -18.56 20.96 2.25
C GLN A 543 -19.14 21.54 3.54
N TYR A 544 -18.52 21.25 4.70
CA TYR A 544 -19.05 21.61 6.02
C TYR A 544 -18.27 22.72 6.74
N LYS A 545 -17.31 23.40 6.08
CA LYS A 545 -16.43 24.40 6.70
C LYS A 545 -17.16 25.55 7.42
N ASN A 546 -18.38 25.86 7.02
CA ASN A 546 -19.20 26.95 7.58
C ASN A 546 -20.35 26.41 8.45
N TYR A 547 -20.28 25.17 8.92
CA TYR A 547 -21.38 24.53 9.66
C TYR A 547 -21.78 25.35 10.89
N TYR A 548 -20.81 25.77 11.71
CA TYR A 548 -21.04 26.58 12.92
C TYR A 548 -21.07 28.10 12.66
N GLN A 549 -20.92 28.55 11.43
CA GLN A 549 -21.02 30.01 11.09
C GLN A 549 -22.44 30.41 10.68
N LYS A 550 -23.37 29.45 10.63
CA LYS A 550 -24.77 29.67 10.26
C LYS A 550 -25.70 29.87 11.47
N GLU A 551 -25.15 29.91 12.68
CA GLU A 551 -25.89 30.26 13.91
C GLU A 551 -25.67 31.69 14.36
#